data_0834bb3d6ec2e4d665298964edb21f1a
#
_entry.id   0834bb3d6ec2e4d665298964edb21f1a
#
_cell.length_a   1.000
_cell.length_b   1.000
_cell.length_c   1.000
_cell.angle_alpha   90.00
_cell.angle_beta   90.00
_cell.angle_gamma   90.00
#
_symmetry.space_group_name_H-M   'P 1'
#
loop_
_entity.id
_entity.type
_entity.pdbx_description
1 polymer ?
#
loop_
_entity_poly.entity_id
_entity_poly.type
_entity_poly.pdbx_seq_one_letter_code
_entity_poly.pdbx_strand_id
1 'polypeptide(L)'
;VLSARNRELVGLVPAALLVTAGFAAIFIQSNNALSTVSLTYGGAFLALCLAGHLVIRRALPFADPYLFPLAAALASVGIVEIYRINPTLARDQAQWLVVGLVLFAVTIVALRDGRYLRLENYRYLIAIAGVGALLLPRLPVIGGQQYGVYLAVHVGGLSFQPSEFAKIAIVVFLASYLRDNRQVLVTAGRRILGLTLPPMKQFGPLVLVWGSAMAMLLVTREIGTSLMFFGAFLALLYVATGRFSFPFLGLILFALGGYYLGTHVAHIHDRVVAWEHPLSPTLYHTGTSYQLANGLFAQADGGLLGVGFGQALINLIPVAESDSIYAVIVNEVGLVGAIGLLVTYLLFVARGLKVATLARDSFSKLLATGLSFIVAMQVFVIVGGVTAVIPLTGVTLPFVAYGGSSVVMNFVLLALLLLVSDRARRPA
;
A
#
# COMPACT_ATOMS: atom_id res chain seq x y z
N VAL A 1 15.60 20.98 22.79
CA VAL A 1 15.18 19.96 21.81
C VAL A 1 13.66 19.86 21.87
N LEU A 2 12.97 20.02 20.71
CA LEU A 2 11.50 19.90 20.62
C LEU A 2 11.03 18.51 21.09
N SER A 3 9.91 18.45 21.83
CA SER A 3 9.28 17.19 22.20
C SER A 3 8.87 16.39 20.94
N ALA A 4 8.70 15.07 21.06
CA ALA A 4 8.30 14.22 19.93
C ALA A 4 7.00 14.72 19.27
N ARG A 5 6.02 15.14 20.07
CA ARG A 5 4.74 15.67 19.58
C ARG A 5 4.86 17.03 18.89
N ASN A 6 5.77 17.88 19.35
CA ASN A 6 6.02 19.15 18.66
C ASN A 6 6.78 18.95 17.32
N ARG A 7 7.68 17.94 17.25
CA ARG A 7 8.32 17.55 15.97
C ARG A 7 7.31 17.00 14.98
N GLU A 8 6.32 16.25 15.43
CA GLU A 8 5.22 15.78 14.58
C GLU A 8 4.40 16.95 14.03
N LEU A 9 4.03 17.91 14.90
CA LEU A 9 3.28 19.10 14.49
C LEU A 9 4.05 19.91 13.43
N VAL A 10 5.35 20.16 13.64
CA VAL A 10 6.20 20.84 12.65
C VAL A 10 6.29 20.06 11.35
N GLY A 11 6.35 18.73 11.44
CA GLY A 11 6.38 17.85 10.28
C GLY A 11 5.11 17.87 9.40
N LEU A 12 3.98 18.36 9.93
CA LEU A 12 2.73 18.54 9.15
C LEU A 12 2.74 19.82 8.29
N VAL A 13 3.60 20.79 8.60
CA VAL A 13 3.69 22.05 7.84
C VAL A 13 4.02 21.81 6.36
N PRO A 14 5.03 21.00 5.99
CA PRO A 14 5.29 20.68 4.58
C PRO A 14 4.09 20.08 3.85
N ALA A 15 3.32 19.20 4.48
CA ALA A 15 2.14 18.59 3.86
C ALA A 15 1.05 19.64 3.59
N ALA A 16 0.80 20.57 4.51
CA ALA A 16 -0.13 21.66 4.32
C ALA A 16 0.33 22.64 3.22
N LEU A 17 1.62 22.93 3.18
CA LEU A 17 2.22 23.76 2.12
C LEU A 17 2.10 23.11 0.74
N LEU A 18 2.35 21.81 0.64
CA LEU A 18 2.21 21.04 -0.61
C LEU A 18 0.78 21.11 -1.15
N VAL A 19 -0.24 20.90 -0.30
CA VAL A 19 -1.65 21.00 -0.71
C VAL A 19 -1.97 22.42 -1.18
N THR A 20 -1.60 23.42 -0.37
CA THR A 20 -1.91 24.82 -0.70
C THR A 20 -1.23 25.26 -1.99
N ALA A 21 0.06 24.94 -2.16
CA ALA A 21 0.83 25.27 -3.36
C ALA A 21 0.31 24.52 -4.59
N GLY A 22 -0.02 23.23 -4.45
CA GLY A 22 -0.57 22.42 -5.53
C GLY A 22 -1.91 22.95 -6.02
N PHE A 23 -2.86 23.24 -5.13
CA PHE A 23 -4.13 23.86 -5.52
C PHE A 23 -3.93 25.28 -6.09
N ALA A 24 -3.00 26.08 -5.53
CA ALA A 24 -2.68 27.38 -6.08
C ALA A 24 -2.17 27.26 -7.54
N ALA A 25 -1.29 26.33 -7.82
CA ALA A 25 -0.78 26.06 -9.16
C ALA A 25 -1.91 25.67 -10.13
N ILE A 26 -2.82 24.78 -9.72
CA ILE A 26 -3.99 24.39 -10.55
C ILE A 26 -4.87 25.60 -10.86
N PHE A 27 -5.20 26.43 -9.85
CA PHE A 27 -6.08 27.59 -10.07
C PHE A 27 -5.42 28.71 -10.90
N ILE A 28 -4.12 28.94 -10.73
CA ILE A 28 -3.37 29.88 -11.58
C ILE A 28 -3.43 29.41 -13.03
N GLN A 29 -3.24 28.13 -13.28
CA GLN A 29 -3.24 27.58 -14.64
C GLN A 29 -4.63 27.61 -15.26
N SER A 30 -5.70 27.28 -14.52
CA SER A 30 -7.06 27.22 -15.04
C SER A 30 -7.69 28.60 -15.24
N ASN A 31 -7.43 29.55 -14.33
CA ASN A 31 -8.13 30.84 -14.25
C ASN A 31 -7.22 32.07 -14.35
N ASN A 32 -5.91 31.89 -14.55
CA ASN A 32 -4.90 32.95 -14.53
C ASN A 32 -4.91 33.83 -13.27
N ALA A 33 -5.43 33.32 -12.15
CA ALA A 33 -5.56 34.04 -10.88
C ALA A 33 -5.39 33.12 -9.69
N LEU A 34 -4.79 33.67 -8.62
CA LEU A 34 -4.79 33.02 -7.31
C LEU A 34 -6.23 33.03 -6.73
N SER A 35 -6.74 31.87 -6.39
CA SER A 35 -8.06 31.75 -5.78
C SER A 35 -7.94 31.54 -4.27
N THR A 36 -8.82 32.18 -3.49
CA THR A 36 -8.99 31.90 -2.05
C THR A 36 -9.40 30.46 -1.78
N VAL A 37 -9.91 29.74 -2.77
CA VAL A 37 -10.29 28.33 -2.70
C VAL A 37 -9.07 27.44 -2.42
N SER A 38 -7.88 27.76 -2.95
CA SER A 38 -6.65 27.03 -2.66
C SER A 38 -6.28 27.07 -1.17
N LEU A 39 -6.43 28.23 -0.52
CA LEU A 39 -6.22 28.41 0.91
C LEU A 39 -7.28 27.64 1.73
N THR A 40 -8.52 27.61 1.25
CA THR A 40 -9.60 26.86 1.91
C THR A 40 -9.33 25.35 1.90
N TYR A 41 -8.91 24.78 0.76
CA TYR A 41 -8.56 23.37 0.67
C TYR A 41 -7.30 23.04 1.48
N GLY A 42 -6.27 23.89 1.44
CA GLY A 42 -5.10 23.76 2.27
C GLY A 42 -5.44 23.82 3.76
N GLY A 43 -6.28 24.77 4.17
CA GLY A 43 -6.76 24.90 5.56
C GLY A 43 -7.60 23.72 6.02
N ALA A 44 -8.50 23.19 5.17
CA ALA A 44 -9.31 22.01 5.47
C ALA A 44 -8.43 20.75 5.65
N PHE A 45 -7.45 20.56 4.76
CA PHE A 45 -6.49 19.45 4.87
C PHE A 45 -5.65 19.57 6.15
N LEU A 46 -5.16 20.78 6.47
CA LEU A 46 -4.42 21.04 7.71
C LEU A 46 -5.29 20.75 8.94
N ALA A 47 -6.56 21.15 8.93
CA ALA A 47 -7.49 20.86 10.02
C ALA A 47 -7.66 19.36 10.26
N LEU A 48 -7.79 18.57 9.18
CA LEU A 48 -7.83 17.10 9.26
C LEU A 48 -6.52 16.52 9.83
N CYS A 49 -5.39 17.02 9.37
CA CYS A 49 -4.08 16.61 9.92
C CYS A 49 -3.94 16.98 11.39
N LEU A 50 -4.40 18.17 11.81
CA LEU A 50 -4.39 18.59 13.20
C LEU A 50 -5.32 17.72 14.07
N ALA A 51 -6.49 17.32 13.55
CA ALA A 51 -7.37 16.39 14.25
C ALA A 51 -6.67 15.04 14.49
N GLY A 52 -6.03 14.46 13.47
CA GLY A 52 -5.21 13.24 13.61
C GLY A 52 -4.07 13.42 14.62
N HIS A 53 -3.34 14.54 14.54
CA HIS A 53 -2.28 14.88 15.49
C HIS A 53 -2.79 14.97 16.94
N LEU A 54 -3.96 15.57 17.17
CA LEU A 54 -4.54 15.67 18.49
C LEU A 54 -4.89 14.30 19.08
N VAL A 55 -5.39 13.38 18.26
CA VAL A 55 -5.63 11.98 18.67
C VAL A 55 -4.31 11.32 19.09
N ILE A 56 -3.25 11.42 18.25
CA ILE A 56 -1.94 10.86 18.57
C ILE A 56 -1.38 11.51 19.85
N ARG A 57 -1.43 12.83 19.97
CA ARG A 57 -0.89 13.58 21.10
C ARG A 57 -1.51 13.15 22.43
N ARG A 58 -2.82 12.84 22.45
CA ARG A 58 -3.54 12.41 23.65
C ARG A 58 -3.44 10.92 23.94
N ALA A 59 -3.47 10.08 22.89
CA ALA A 59 -3.53 8.64 23.07
C ALA A 59 -2.16 7.94 23.02
N LEU A 60 -1.20 8.48 22.26
CA LEU A 60 0.10 7.85 21.95
C LEU A 60 1.26 8.86 22.13
N PRO A 61 1.55 9.32 23.36
CA PRO A 61 2.53 10.39 23.59
C PRO A 61 3.96 10.02 23.16
N PHE A 62 4.32 8.74 23.15
CA PHE A 62 5.66 8.24 22.82
C PHE A 62 5.81 7.73 21.39
N ALA A 63 4.74 7.72 20.57
CA ALA A 63 4.78 7.23 19.21
C ALA A 63 5.81 7.97 18.34
N ASP A 64 6.23 7.35 17.23
CA ASP A 64 7.15 7.94 16.26
C ASP A 64 6.60 9.26 15.70
N PRO A 65 7.36 10.37 15.76
CA PRO A 65 6.87 11.67 15.35
C PRO A 65 6.86 11.89 13.82
N TYR A 66 7.37 10.96 13.04
CA TYR A 66 7.54 11.15 11.58
C TYR A 66 6.57 10.33 10.74
N LEU A 67 6.06 9.20 11.25
CA LEU A 67 5.16 8.32 10.46
C LEU A 67 3.90 9.05 9.99
N PHE A 68 3.22 9.77 10.88
CA PHE A 68 2.00 10.49 10.51
C PHE A 68 2.27 11.66 9.55
N PRO A 69 3.27 12.53 9.75
CA PRO A 69 3.62 13.58 8.78
C PRO A 69 4.01 13.04 7.40
N LEU A 70 4.73 11.92 7.32
CA LEU A 70 5.08 11.31 6.04
C LEU A 70 3.83 10.80 5.30
N ALA A 71 2.90 10.15 6.01
CA ALA A 71 1.62 9.75 5.43
C ALA A 71 0.78 10.96 4.99
N ALA A 72 0.78 12.05 5.76
CA ALA A 72 0.10 13.28 5.41
C ALA A 72 0.72 13.94 4.15
N ALA A 73 2.06 13.93 4.02
CA ALA A 73 2.74 14.43 2.83
C ALA A 73 2.39 13.60 1.58
N LEU A 74 2.33 12.26 1.70
CA LEU A 74 1.88 11.40 0.60
C LEU A 74 0.43 11.68 0.22
N ALA A 75 -0.47 11.77 1.20
CA ALA A 75 -1.88 12.07 0.98
C ALA A 75 -2.09 13.48 0.38
N SER A 76 -1.22 14.44 0.71
CA SER A 76 -1.25 15.80 0.13
C SER A 76 -0.96 15.79 -1.37
N VAL A 77 0.05 15.03 -1.80
CA VAL A 77 0.35 14.85 -3.23
C VAL A 77 -0.85 14.17 -3.90
N GLY A 78 -1.36 13.09 -3.32
CA GLY A 78 -2.48 12.34 -3.90
C GLY A 78 -3.73 13.18 -4.11
N ILE A 79 -4.19 13.94 -3.11
CA ILE A 79 -5.43 14.73 -3.22
C ILE A 79 -5.31 15.84 -4.27
N VAL A 80 -4.12 16.44 -4.40
CA VAL A 80 -3.85 17.49 -5.39
C VAL A 80 -3.86 16.90 -6.80
N GLU A 81 -3.16 15.80 -7.04
CA GLU A 81 -3.11 15.13 -8.35
C GLU A 81 -4.48 14.58 -8.77
N ILE A 82 -5.21 13.94 -7.85
CA ILE A 82 -6.55 13.45 -8.14
C ILE A 82 -7.49 14.60 -8.49
N TYR A 83 -7.43 15.73 -7.77
CA TYR A 83 -8.23 16.92 -8.09
C TYR A 83 -7.89 17.47 -9.48
N ARG A 84 -6.64 17.51 -9.83
CA ARG A 84 -6.16 17.95 -11.13
C ARG A 84 -6.68 17.05 -12.25
N ILE A 85 -6.72 15.71 -12.02
CA ILE A 85 -7.23 14.73 -12.98
C ILE A 85 -8.76 14.82 -13.08
N ASN A 86 -9.43 14.76 -11.93
CA ASN A 86 -10.90 14.78 -11.85
C ASN A 86 -11.38 15.33 -10.50
N PRO A 87 -11.95 16.57 -10.47
CA PRO A 87 -12.43 17.17 -9.23
C PRO A 87 -13.52 16.39 -8.50
N THR A 88 -14.31 15.58 -9.22
CA THR A 88 -15.36 14.76 -8.60
C THR A 88 -14.72 13.61 -7.80
N LEU A 89 -13.75 12.91 -8.39
CA LEU A 89 -13.00 11.85 -7.71
C LEU A 89 -12.21 12.39 -6.51
N ALA A 90 -11.69 13.61 -6.59
CA ALA A 90 -11.02 14.25 -5.46
C ALA A 90 -11.97 14.52 -4.29
N ARG A 91 -13.22 14.89 -4.55
CA ARG A 91 -14.24 15.04 -3.51
C ARG A 91 -14.53 13.70 -2.83
N ASP A 92 -14.68 12.63 -3.60
CA ASP A 92 -14.88 11.29 -3.07
C ASP A 92 -13.65 10.84 -2.27
N GLN A 93 -12.44 11.09 -2.77
CA GLN A 93 -11.19 10.79 -2.05
C GLN A 93 -11.09 11.56 -0.73
N ALA A 94 -11.51 12.84 -0.69
CA ALA A 94 -11.54 13.63 0.53
C ALA A 94 -12.53 13.05 1.57
N GLN A 95 -13.68 12.54 1.14
CA GLN A 95 -14.62 11.84 2.02
C GLN A 95 -14.00 10.57 2.59
N TRP A 96 -13.34 9.76 1.74
CA TRP A 96 -12.64 8.57 2.19
C TRP A 96 -11.46 8.88 3.12
N LEU A 97 -10.78 10.02 2.93
CA LEU A 97 -9.75 10.51 3.84
C LEU A 97 -10.33 10.77 5.24
N VAL A 98 -11.51 11.41 5.32
CA VAL A 98 -12.21 11.62 6.59
C VAL A 98 -12.58 10.29 7.24
N VAL A 99 -13.17 9.36 6.50
CA VAL A 99 -13.50 8.02 7.00
C VAL A 99 -12.24 7.29 7.48
N GLY A 100 -11.15 7.37 6.72
CA GLY A 100 -9.85 6.81 7.08
C GLY A 100 -9.31 7.38 8.39
N LEU A 101 -9.36 8.70 8.58
CA LEU A 101 -8.95 9.36 9.82
C LEU A 101 -9.85 9.02 11.01
N VAL A 102 -11.14 8.84 10.80
CA VAL A 102 -12.06 8.37 11.84
C VAL A 102 -11.69 6.94 12.27
N LEU A 103 -11.50 6.02 11.31
CA LEU A 103 -11.10 4.64 11.63
C LEU A 103 -9.68 4.57 12.21
N PHE A 104 -8.76 5.44 11.79
CA PHE A 104 -7.47 5.63 12.42
C PHE A 104 -7.62 5.99 13.90
N ALA A 105 -8.44 6.98 14.22
CA ALA A 105 -8.70 7.40 15.60
C ALA A 105 -9.37 6.28 16.41
N VAL A 106 -10.37 5.62 15.85
CA VAL A 106 -11.05 4.48 16.49
C VAL A 106 -10.06 3.35 16.77
N THR A 107 -9.22 2.99 15.80
CA THR A 107 -8.19 1.94 15.95
C THR A 107 -7.21 2.31 17.08
N ILE A 108 -6.73 3.55 17.13
CA ILE A 108 -5.83 4.02 18.19
C ILE A 108 -6.53 3.91 19.55
N VAL A 109 -7.72 4.46 19.69
CA VAL A 109 -8.42 4.53 21.00
C VAL A 109 -8.81 3.13 21.48
N ALA A 110 -9.29 2.26 20.58
CA ALA A 110 -9.69 0.89 20.90
C ALA A 110 -8.51 0.01 21.30
N LEU A 111 -7.36 0.17 20.63
CA LEU A 111 -6.21 -0.73 20.74
C LEU A 111 -5.03 -0.14 21.52
N ARG A 112 -5.15 1.07 22.09
CA ARG A 112 -4.11 1.69 22.94
C ARG A 112 -3.79 0.84 24.15
N ASP A 113 -2.72 1.21 24.87
CA ASP A 113 -2.28 0.59 26.13
C ASP A 113 -2.01 -0.92 26.02
N GLY A 114 -1.48 -1.34 24.86
CA GLY A 114 -1.12 -2.72 24.61
C GLY A 114 -2.30 -3.63 24.22
N ARG A 115 -3.52 -3.10 24.10
CA ARG A 115 -4.70 -3.92 23.69
C ARG A 115 -4.55 -4.52 22.29
N TYR A 116 -3.75 -3.91 21.39
CA TYR A 116 -3.48 -4.48 20.07
C TYR A 116 -2.84 -5.87 20.13
N LEU A 117 -2.18 -6.22 21.24
CA LEU A 117 -1.65 -7.58 21.45
C LEU A 117 -2.76 -8.63 21.50
N ARG A 118 -4.01 -8.24 21.84
CA ARG A 118 -5.14 -9.19 21.82
C ARG A 118 -5.43 -9.71 20.42
N LEU A 119 -4.99 -9.01 19.36
CA LEU A 119 -5.14 -9.47 17.98
C LEU A 119 -4.49 -10.84 17.77
N GLU A 120 -3.41 -11.16 18.49
CA GLU A 120 -2.74 -12.45 18.41
C GLU A 120 -3.61 -13.62 18.87
N ASN A 121 -4.51 -13.38 19.85
CA ASN A 121 -5.41 -14.41 20.37
C ASN A 121 -6.52 -14.76 19.36
N TYR A 122 -6.86 -13.83 18.47
CA TYR A 122 -7.91 -14.01 17.44
C TYR A 122 -7.35 -14.30 16.05
N ARG A 123 -6.07 -14.69 15.95
CA ARG A 123 -5.34 -14.86 14.68
C ARG A 123 -6.06 -15.70 13.64
N TYR A 124 -6.66 -16.84 14.03
CA TYR A 124 -7.38 -17.70 13.09
C TYR A 124 -8.70 -17.09 12.64
N LEU A 125 -9.43 -16.42 13.55
CA LEU A 125 -10.66 -15.70 13.21
C LEU A 125 -10.36 -14.57 12.23
N ILE A 126 -9.30 -13.80 12.48
CA ILE A 126 -8.83 -12.70 11.61
C ILE A 126 -8.40 -13.28 10.24
N ALA A 127 -7.68 -14.40 10.22
CA ALA A 127 -7.28 -15.05 8.97
C ALA A 127 -8.48 -15.53 8.16
N ILE A 128 -9.44 -16.19 8.79
CA ILE A 128 -10.68 -16.68 8.14
C ILE A 128 -11.48 -15.50 7.62
N ALA A 129 -11.61 -14.40 8.40
CA ALA A 129 -12.30 -13.19 7.97
C ALA A 129 -11.57 -12.54 6.79
N GLY A 130 -10.23 -12.48 6.81
CA GLY A 130 -9.43 -11.92 5.71
C GLY A 130 -9.53 -12.74 4.42
N VAL A 131 -9.34 -14.06 4.51
CA VAL A 131 -9.46 -14.95 3.35
C VAL A 131 -10.90 -15.01 2.84
N GLY A 132 -11.88 -15.08 3.75
CA GLY A 132 -13.30 -15.09 3.41
C GLY A 132 -13.73 -13.78 2.70
N ALA A 133 -13.19 -12.64 3.13
CA ALA A 133 -13.45 -11.36 2.49
C ALA A 133 -13.01 -11.35 1.02
N LEU A 134 -11.93 -12.06 0.66
CA LEU A 134 -11.47 -12.16 -0.74
C LEU A 134 -12.46 -12.86 -1.69
N LEU A 135 -13.43 -13.61 -1.14
CA LEU A 135 -14.51 -14.22 -1.93
C LEU A 135 -15.67 -13.27 -2.23
N LEU A 136 -15.85 -12.22 -1.40
CA LEU A 136 -17.01 -11.31 -1.50
C LEU A 136 -17.20 -10.71 -2.90
N PRO A 137 -16.15 -10.28 -3.65
CA PRO A 137 -16.32 -9.72 -4.99
C PRO A 137 -16.89 -10.71 -6.02
N ARG A 138 -16.86 -12.00 -5.74
CA ARG A 138 -17.44 -13.06 -6.59
C ARG A 138 -18.93 -13.32 -6.34
N LEU A 139 -19.47 -12.78 -5.25
CA LEU A 139 -20.88 -12.99 -4.94
C LEU A 139 -21.76 -12.19 -5.91
N PRO A 140 -22.79 -12.81 -6.53
CA PRO A 140 -23.57 -12.18 -7.60
C PRO A 140 -24.40 -10.98 -7.18
N VAL A 141 -24.69 -10.84 -5.86
CA VAL A 141 -25.54 -9.77 -5.31
C VAL A 141 -24.78 -8.50 -4.99
N ILE A 142 -23.54 -8.63 -4.52
CA ILE A 142 -22.73 -7.52 -3.98
C ILE A 142 -21.41 -7.33 -4.74
N GLY A 143 -20.97 -8.34 -5.47
CA GLY A 143 -19.74 -8.29 -6.27
C GLY A 143 -19.99 -7.76 -7.66
N GLY A 144 -18.94 -7.25 -8.29
CA GLY A 144 -18.96 -6.78 -9.66
C GLY A 144 -17.63 -6.98 -10.35
N GLN A 145 -17.66 -7.19 -11.66
CA GLN A 145 -16.47 -7.26 -12.48
C GLN A 145 -16.17 -5.87 -13.06
N GLN A 146 -14.98 -5.37 -12.83
CA GLN A 146 -14.46 -4.15 -13.46
C GLN A 146 -13.19 -4.50 -14.25
N TYR A 147 -13.14 -4.14 -15.53
CA TYR A 147 -12.01 -4.43 -16.41
C TYR A 147 -11.55 -5.90 -16.40
N GLY A 148 -12.50 -6.84 -16.26
CA GLY A 148 -12.20 -8.27 -16.25
C GLY A 148 -11.73 -8.85 -14.92
N VAL A 149 -11.67 -8.03 -13.84
CA VAL A 149 -11.20 -8.40 -12.49
C VAL A 149 -12.33 -8.23 -11.48
N TYR A 150 -12.40 -9.11 -10.48
CA TYR A 150 -13.36 -9.01 -9.37
C TYR A 150 -12.71 -8.29 -8.20
N LEU A 151 -12.72 -6.95 -8.21
CA LEU A 151 -11.97 -6.12 -7.27
C LEU A 151 -12.79 -5.65 -6.07
N ALA A 152 -14.02 -5.22 -6.32
CA ALA A 152 -14.79 -4.49 -5.34
C ALA A 152 -16.15 -5.13 -5.03
N VAL A 153 -16.60 -4.85 -3.83
CA VAL A 153 -17.95 -5.13 -3.33
C VAL A 153 -18.71 -3.81 -3.30
N HIS A 154 -19.94 -3.81 -3.83
CA HIS A 154 -20.78 -2.62 -3.87
C HIS A 154 -21.96 -2.81 -2.92
N VAL A 155 -22.02 -1.98 -1.89
CA VAL A 155 -23.13 -2.00 -0.91
C VAL A 155 -23.60 -0.57 -0.66
N GLY A 156 -24.89 -0.30 -0.92
CA GLY A 156 -25.49 1.00 -0.64
C GLY A 156 -24.82 2.20 -1.33
N GLY A 157 -24.28 2.01 -2.54
CA GLY A 157 -23.54 3.04 -3.28
C GLY A 157 -22.09 3.22 -2.89
N LEU A 158 -21.62 2.51 -1.87
CA LEU A 158 -20.20 2.48 -1.48
C LEU A 158 -19.49 1.30 -2.15
N SER A 159 -18.28 1.55 -2.64
CA SER A 159 -17.39 0.52 -3.21
C SER A 159 -16.26 0.24 -2.22
N PHE A 160 -16.11 -1.04 -1.84
CA PHE A 160 -15.06 -1.50 -0.93
C PHE A 160 -14.27 -2.64 -1.56
N GLN A 161 -12.95 -2.56 -1.49
CA GLN A 161 -12.03 -3.60 -1.98
C GLN A 161 -11.58 -4.48 -0.81
N PRO A 162 -12.07 -5.73 -0.71
CA PRO A 162 -11.78 -6.60 0.42
C PRO A 162 -10.31 -7.02 0.55
N SER A 163 -9.54 -7.02 -0.54
CA SER A 163 -8.10 -7.33 -0.50
C SER A 163 -7.30 -6.32 0.34
N GLU A 164 -7.77 -5.07 0.44
CA GLU A 164 -7.16 -4.06 1.31
C GLU A 164 -7.30 -4.41 2.81
N PHE A 165 -8.42 -4.97 3.22
CA PHE A 165 -8.60 -5.52 4.56
C PHE A 165 -7.78 -6.80 4.76
N ALA A 166 -7.81 -7.71 3.79
CA ALA A 166 -7.13 -8.99 3.84
C ALA A 166 -5.61 -8.83 4.04
N LYS A 167 -4.98 -7.79 3.47
CA LYS A 167 -3.54 -7.55 3.64
C LYS A 167 -3.16 -7.36 5.11
N ILE A 168 -3.95 -6.62 5.89
CA ILE A 168 -3.70 -6.42 7.33
C ILE A 168 -4.00 -7.72 8.10
N ALA A 169 -5.12 -8.38 7.79
CA ALA A 169 -5.52 -9.62 8.44
C ALA A 169 -4.47 -10.73 8.28
N ILE A 170 -3.93 -10.90 7.09
CA ILE A 170 -2.88 -11.89 6.80
C ILE A 170 -1.57 -11.53 7.52
N VAL A 171 -1.17 -10.26 7.57
CA VAL A 171 0.02 -9.85 8.34
C VAL A 171 -0.15 -10.13 9.83
N VAL A 172 -1.32 -9.83 10.42
CA VAL A 172 -1.61 -10.13 11.83
C VAL A 172 -1.52 -11.64 12.09
N PHE A 173 -2.11 -12.46 11.21
CA PHE A 173 -2.02 -13.92 11.30
C PHE A 173 -0.57 -14.38 11.21
N LEU A 174 0.17 -13.98 10.17
CA LEU A 174 1.55 -14.39 9.96
C LEU A 174 2.45 -14.00 11.13
N ALA A 175 2.33 -12.76 11.62
CA ALA A 175 3.11 -12.26 12.75
C ALA A 175 2.86 -13.08 14.02
N SER A 176 1.58 -13.36 14.31
CA SER A 176 1.19 -14.16 15.48
C SER A 176 1.62 -15.62 15.36
N TYR A 177 1.37 -16.24 14.21
CA TYR A 177 1.69 -17.65 13.98
C TYR A 177 3.20 -17.89 13.99
N LEU A 178 3.97 -17.04 13.31
CA LEU A 178 5.44 -17.14 13.25
C LEU A 178 6.09 -16.91 14.61
N ARG A 179 5.53 -16.01 15.45
CA ARG A 179 6.01 -15.84 16.83
C ARG A 179 5.98 -17.16 17.61
N ASP A 180 4.85 -17.88 17.58
CA ASP A 180 4.65 -19.09 18.37
C ASP A 180 5.45 -20.29 17.84
N ASN A 181 5.61 -20.39 16.52
CA ASN A 181 6.24 -21.53 15.87
C ASN A 181 7.69 -21.30 15.45
N ARG A 182 8.28 -20.13 15.76
CA ARG A 182 9.64 -19.75 15.37
C ARG A 182 10.68 -20.82 15.69
N GLN A 183 10.70 -21.30 16.95
CA GLN A 183 11.70 -22.26 17.41
C GLN A 183 11.60 -23.58 16.64
N VAL A 184 10.39 -24.09 16.45
CA VAL A 184 10.16 -25.36 15.75
C VAL A 184 10.51 -25.25 14.26
N LEU A 185 10.21 -24.10 13.61
CA LEU A 185 10.57 -23.85 12.23
C LEU A 185 12.10 -23.79 12.03
N VAL A 186 12.85 -23.38 13.08
CA VAL A 186 14.31 -23.28 13.01
C VAL A 186 14.99 -24.59 13.44
N THR A 187 14.52 -25.30 14.49
CA THR A 187 15.26 -26.42 15.09
C THR A 187 14.87 -27.79 14.52
N ALA A 188 13.61 -28.01 14.14
CA ALA A 188 13.08 -29.34 13.83
C ALA A 188 13.10 -29.70 12.33
N GLY A 189 14.01 -29.12 11.52
CA GLY A 189 14.03 -29.35 10.07
C GLY A 189 14.72 -30.65 9.64
N ARG A 190 14.09 -31.41 8.71
CA ARG A 190 14.78 -32.46 7.94
C ARG A 190 15.64 -31.81 6.86
N ARG A 191 16.91 -32.26 6.75
CA ARG A 191 17.78 -31.87 5.62
C ARG A 191 17.41 -32.70 4.39
N ILE A 192 16.93 -32.04 3.34
CA ILE A 192 16.68 -32.65 2.02
C ILE A 192 17.45 -31.81 1.00
N LEU A 193 18.39 -32.42 0.27
CA LEU A 193 19.25 -31.75 -0.73
C LEU A 193 19.98 -30.50 -0.19
N GLY A 194 20.44 -30.54 1.06
CA GLY A 194 21.13 -29.41 1.70
C GLY A 194 20.22 -28.31 2.26
N LEU A 195 18.92 -28.36 1.97
CA LEU A 195 17.90 -27.46 2.49
C LEU A 195 17.22 -28.06 3.74
N THR A 196 17.14 -27.30 4.81
CA THR A 196 16.37 -27.71 6.01
C THR A 196 14.91 -27.32 5.83
N LEU A 197 14.05 -28.33 5.59
CA LEU A 197 12.60 -28.14 5.51
C LEU A 197 11.96 -28.27 6.91
N PRO A 198 11.06 -27.34 7.29
CA PRO A 198 10.37 -27.43 8.58
C PRO A 198 9.38 -28.58 8.62
N PRO A 199 9.01 -29.10 9.82
CA PRO A 199 8.00 -30.12 9.95
C PRO A 199 6.66 -29.65 9.42
N MET A 200 5.98 -30.47 8.60
CA MET A 200 4.70 -30.13 7.96
C MET A 200 3.59 -29.79 8.96
N LYS A 201 3.64 -30.37 10.17
CA LYS A 201 2.66 -30.09 11.24
C LYS A 201 2.62 -28.59 11.62
N GLN A 202 3.77 -27.93 11.68
CA GLN A 202 3.88 -26.50 12.02
C GLN A 202 3.89 -25.60 10.77
N PHE A 203 4.35 -26.12 9.64
CA PHE A 203 4.36 -25.36 8.39
C PHE A 203 3.01 -25.40 7.66
N GLY A 204 2.24 -26.48 7.86
CA GLY A 204 0.95 -26.72 7.19
C GLY A 204 -0.06 -25.60 7.38
N PRO A 205 -0.43 -25.16 8.59
CA PRO A 205 -1.38 -24.08 8.81
C PRO A 205 -0.92 -22.75 8.20
N LEU A 206 0.38 -22.47 8.18
CA LEU A 206 0.95 -21.30 7.56
C LEU A 206 0.73 -21.30 6.03
N VAL A 207 1.08 -22.43 5.39
CA VAL A 207 0.90 -22.63 3.94
C VAL A 207 -0.59 -22.66 3.59
N LEU A 208 -1.43 -23.23 4.44
CA LEU A 208 -2.87 -23.31 4.19
C LEU A 208 -3.51 -21.91 4.15
N VAL A 209 -3.27 -21.07 5.15
CA VAL A 209 -3.85 -19.72 5.19
C VAL A 209 -3.26 -18.85 4.08
N TRP A 210 -1.94 -18.89 3.91
CA TRP A 210 -1.30 -18.13 2.83
C TRP A 210 -1.71 -18.67 1.45
N GLY A 211 -1.68 -19.98 1.25
CA GLY A 211 -2.04 -20.63 -0.02
C GLY A 211 -3.51 -20.43 -0.39
N SER A 212 -4.42 -20.45 0.61
CA SER A 212 -5.84 -20.14 0.34
C SER A 212 -6.04 -18.68 -0.07
N ALA A 213 -5.33 -17.73 0.56
CA ALA A 213 -5.35 -16.34 0.14
C ALA A 213 -4.81 -16.17 -1.30
N MET A 214 -3.69 -16.83 -1.63
CA MET A 214 -3.13 -16.81 -2.99
C MET A 214 -4.10 -17.43 -4.01
N ALA A 215 -4.73 -18.56 -3.67
CA ALA A 215 -5.72 -19.20 -4.54
C ALA A 215 -6.94 -18.28 -4.79
N MET A 216 -7.44 -17.59 -3.74
CA MET A 216 -8.54 -16.63 -3.90
C MET A 216 -8.15 -15.45 -4.80
N LEU A 217 -6.95 -14.92 -4.65
CA LEU A 217 -6.46 -13.82 -5.49
C LEU A 217 -6.28 -14.24 -6.96
N LEU A 218 -5.89 -15.49 -7.22
CA LEU A 218 -5.88 -16.04 -8.58
C LEU A 218 -7.31 -16.17 -9.15
N VAL A 219 -8.27 -16.60 -8.33
CA VAL A 219 -9.68 -16.68 -8.68
C VAL A 219 -10.27 -15.30 -8.98
N THR A 220 -9.92 -14.27 -8.19
CA THR A 220 -10.35 -12.89 -8.42
C THR A 220 -9.54 -12.15 -9.47
N ARG A 221 -8.44 -12.76 -9.95
CA ARG A 221 -7.49 -12.20 -10.93
C ARG A 221 -6.69 -10.99 -10.43
N GLU A 222 -6.50 -10.88 -9.12
CA GLU A 222 -5.71 -9.81 -8.48
C GLU A 222 -4.21 -10.17 -8.38
N ILE A 223 -3.47 -10.08 -9.48
CA ILE A 223 -2.05 -10.48 -9.53
C ILE A 223 -1.17 -9.62 -8.63
N GLY A 224 -1.39 -8.29 -8.62
CA GLY A 224 -0.59 -7.36 -7.84
C GLY A 224 -0.71 -7.59 -6.33
N THR A 225 -1.92 -7.81 -5.84
CA THR A 225 -2.18 -8.16 -4.43
C THR A 225 -1.56 -9.51 -4.07
N SER A 226 -1.58 -10.48 -5.01
CA SER A 226 -0.89 -11.78 -4.83
C SER A 226 0.61 -11.59 -4.63
N LEU A 227 1.25 -10.76 -5.44
CA LEU A 227 2.68 -10.47 -5.34
C LEU A 227 3.03 -9.79 -4.01
N MET A 228 2.19 -8.85 -3.54
CA MET A 228 2.38 -8.21 -2.23
C MET A 228 2.28 -9.21 -1.06
N PHE A 229 1.27 -10.09 -1.07
CA PHE A 229 1.10 -11.10 -0.03
C PHE A 229 2.23 -12.10 -0.02
N PHE A 230 2.70 -12.50 -1.20
CA PHE A 230 3.85 -13.37 -1.34
C PHE A 230 5.11 -12.73 -0.77
N GLY A 231 5.41 -11.48 -1.16
CA GLY A 231 6.55 -10.74 -0.66
C GLY A 231 6.51 -10.55 0.86
N ALA A 232 5.35 -10.18 1.42
CA ALA A 232 5.17 -10.04 2.86
C ALA A 232 5.37 -11.37 3.61
N PHE A 233 4.87 -12.47 3.05
CA PHE A 233 5.08 -13.81 3.58
C PHE A 233 6.57 -14.16 3.67
N LEU A 234 7.31 -13.98 2.57
CA LEU A 234 8.76 -14.28 2.53
C LEU A 234 9.56 -13.40 3.49
N ALA A 235 9.24 -12.10 3.54
CA ALA A 235 9.91 -11.17 4.45
C ALA A 235 9.68 -11.53 5.91
N LEU A 236 8.44 -11.81 6.30
CA LEU A 236 8.11 -12.22 7.66
C LEU A 236 8.74 -13.55 8.03
N LEU A 237 8.75 -14.51 7.10
CA LEU A 237 9.39 -15.81 7.31
C LEU A 237 10.90 -15.67 7.51
N TYR A 238 11.55 -14.80 6.74
CA TYR A 238 12.97 -14.48 6.91
C TYR A 238 13.25 -13.81 8.27
N VAL A 239 12.50 -12.77 8.61
CA VAL A 239 12.70 -12.04 9.88
C VAL A 239 12.40 -12.91 11.10
N ALA A 240 11.43 -13.82 10.99
CA ALA A 240 11.11 -14.76 12.06
C ALA A 240 12.16 -15.83 12.24
N THR A 241 12.69 -16.39 11.14
CA THR A 241 13.59 -17.59 11.19
C THR A 241 15.07 -17.24 11.14
N GLY A 242 15.45 -16.10 10.55
CA GLY A 242 16.83 -15.72 10.25
C GLY A 242 17.48 -16.57 9.15
N ARG A 243 16.70 -17.42 8.43
CA ARG A 243 17.22 -18.32 7.41
C ARG A 243 16.92 -17.82 6.01
N PHE A 244 17.97 -17.52 5.23
CA PHE A 244 17.83 -17.08 3.84
C PHE A 244 17.29 -18.19 2.92
N SER A 245 17.43 -19.47 3.30
CA SER A 245 16.94 -20.61 2.51
C SER A 245 15.41 -20.54 2.21
N PHE A 246 14.60 -20.00 3.14
CA PHE A 246 13.16 -19.89 2.92
C PHE A 246 12.79 -18.86 1.84
N PRO A 247 13.23 -17.59 1.89
CA PRO A 247 12.96 -16.66 0.81
C PRO A 247 13.60 -17.09 -0.52
N PHE A 248 14.78 -17.71 -0.51
CA PHE A 248 15.41 -18.22 -1.72
C PHE A 248 14.56 -19.32 -2.39
N LEU A 249 14.12 -20.33 -1.63
CA LEU A 249 13.21 -21.35 -2.15
C LEU A 249 11.89 -20.76 -2.63
N GLY A 250 11.34 -19.83 -1.84
CA GLY A 250 10.12 -19.12 -2.21
C GLY A 250 10.27 -18.39 -3.54
N LEU A 251 11.35 -17.65 -3.75
CA LEU A 251 11.61 -16.95 -5.03
C LEU A 251 11.74 -17.91 -6.22
N ILE A 252 12.37 -19.09 -6.03
CA ILE A 252 12.42 -20.13 -7.08
C ILE A 252 11.01 -20.62 -7.41
N LEU A 253 10.21 -20.96 -6.39
CA LEU A 253 8.84 -21.42 -6.57
C LEU A 253 7.97 -20.33 -7.22
N PHE A 254 8.20 -19.07 -6.86
CA PHE A 254 7.53 -17.93 -7.48
C PHE A 254 7.89 -17.78 -8.96
N ALA A 255 9.17 -17.88 -9.31
CA ALA A 255 9.62 -17.80 -10.69
C ALA A 255 9.03 -18.94 -11.54
N LEU A 256 9.04 -20.18 -11.02
CA LEU A 256 8.44 -21.33 -11.69
C LEU A 256 6.91 -21.19 -11.82
N GLY A 257 6.23 -20.77 -10.75
CA GLY A 257 4.79 -20.52 -10.76
C GLY A 257 4.39 -19.36 -11.68
N GLY A 258 5.15 -18.27 -11.65
CA GLY A 258 4.96 -17.11 -12.53
C GLY A 258 5.13 -17.47 -14.01
N TYR A 259 6.17 -18.25 -14.35
CA TYR A 259 6.36 -18.79 -15.70
C TYR A 259 5.18 -19.67 -16.14
N TYR A 260 4.78 -20.60 -15.27
CA TYR A 260 3.62 -21.48 -15.57
C TYR A 260 2.33 -20.67 -15.77
N LEU A 261 2.02 -19.74 -14.89
CA LEU A 261 0.83 -18.90 -14.99
C LEU A 261 0.89 -17.95 -16.20
N GLY A 262 2.04 -17.37 -16.48
CA GLY A 262 2.26 -16.49 -17.64
C GLY A 262 2.09 -17.19 -18.98
N THR A 263 2.29 -18.52 -19.04
CA THR A 263 2.12 -19.30 -20.28
C THR A 263 0.74 -19.94 -20.42
N HIS A 264 0.02 -20.21 -19.30
CA HIS A 264 -1.23 -20.99 -19.33
C HIS A 264 -2.49 -20.18 -18.96
N VAL A 265 -2.34 -18.99 -18.36
CA VAL A 265 -3.47 -18.18 -17.93
C VAL A 265 -3.57 -16.91 -18.78
N ALA A 266 -4.56 -16.83 -19.66
CA ALA A 266 -4.68 -15.82 -20.72
C ALA A 266 -4.47 -14.38 -20.21
N HIS A 267 -5.19 -13.94 -19.16
CA HIS A 267 -5.06 -12.55 -18.65
C HIS A 267 -3.70 -12.24 -18.01
N ILE A 268 -2.94 -13.26 -17.55
CA ILE A 268 -1.56 -13.10 -17.07
C ILE A 268 -0.62 -13.06 -18.26
N HIS A 269 -0.86 -13.92 -19.26
CA HIS A 269 -0.12 -13.94 -20.51
C HIS A 269 -0.14 -12.59 -21.21
N ASP A 270 -1.33 -11.98 -21.35
CA ASP A 270 -1.47 -10.67 -21.98
C ASP A 270 -0.64 -9.58 -21.27
N ARG A 271 -0.58 -9.62 -19.94
CA ARG A 271 0.24 -8.68 -19.16
C ARG A 271 1.74 -8.93 -19.31
N VAL A 272 2.17 -10.19 -19.42
CA VAL A 272 3.57 -10.55 -19.68
C VAL A 272 3.98 -10.12 -21.08
N VAL A 273 3.16 -10.40 -22.09
CA VAL A 273 3.42 -9.99 -23.49
C VAL A 273 3.45 -8.46 -23.63
N ALA A 274 2.53 -7.75 -22.96
CA ALA A 274 2.56 -6.28 -22.93
C ALA A 274 3.82 -5.74 -22.26
N TRP A 275 4.33 -6.41 -21.22
CA TRP A 275 5.56 -6.05 -20.54
C TRP A 275 6.81 -6.32 -21.37
N GLU A 276 6.89 -7.47 -22.05
CA GLU A 276 8.03 -7.83 -22.92
C GLU A 276 8.13 -6.92 -24.16
N HIS A 277 6.97 -6.51 -24.71
CA HIS A 277 6.89 -5.73 -25.93
C HIS A 277 5.96 -4.49 -25.78
N PRO A 278 6.23 -3.57 -24.81
CA PRO A 278 5.31 -2.49 -24.47
C PRO A 278 5.06 -1.52 -25.62
N LEU A 279 6.03 -1.31 -26.51
CA LEU A 279 5.96 -0.38 -27.63
C LEU A 279 5.62 -1.05 -28.96
N SER A 280 5.20 -2.31 -28.98
CA SER A 280 4.79 -3.01 -30.20
C SER A 280 3.55 -2.32 -30.81
N PRO A 281 3.59 -1.89 -32.09
CA PRO A 281 2.44 -1.24 -32.73
C PRO A 281 1.19 -2.14 -32.71
N THR A 282 1.35 -3.44 -32.96
CA THR A 282 0.24 -4.38 -32.95
C THR A 282 -0.44 -4.46 -31.58
N LEU A 283 0.35 -4.60 -30.50
CA LEU A 283 -0.17 -4.68 -29.14
C LEU A 283 -0.78 -3.35 -28.66
N TYR A 284 -0.23 -2.24 -29.12
CA TYR A 284 -0.76 -0.90 -28.86
C TYR A 284 -2.15 -0.74 -29.49
N HIS A 285 -2.30 -1.07 -30.78
CA HIS A 285 -3.57 -0.93 -31.50
C HIS A 285 -4.63 -1.94 -31.04
N THR A 286 -4.25 -3.12 -30.57
CA THR A 286 -5.19 -4.08 -29.96
C THR A 286 -5.59 -3.72 -28.53
N GLY A 287 -4.94 -2.72 -27.91
CA GLY A 287 -5.21 -2.27 -26.55
C GLY A 287 -4.42 -3.02 -25.47
N THR A 288 -3.72 -4.10 -25.82
CA THR A 288 -3.03 -4.96 -24.84
C THR A 288 -1.89 -4.22 -24.11
N SER A 289 -1.07 -3.43 -24.84
CA SER A 289 0.00 -2.63 -24.23
C SER A 289 -0.33 -1.14 -24.09
N TYR A 290 -1.54 -0.70 -24.50
CA TYR A 290 -1.93 0.70 -24.57
C TYR A 290 -1.70 1.47 -23.27
N GLN A 291 -2.11 0.92 -22.11
CA GLN A 291 -1.94 1.56 -20.81
C GLN A 291 -0.45 1.71 -20.45
N LEU A 292 0.34 0.64 -20.61
CA LEU A 292 1.76 0.66 -20.26
C LEU A 292 2.55 1.59 -21.19
N ALA A 293 2.29 1.53 -22.50
CA ALA A 293 2.96 2.38 -23.49
C ALA A 293 2.72 3.87 -23.24
N ASN A 294 1.47 4.27 -23.02
CA ASN A 294 1.15 5.68 -22.73
C ASN A 294 1.73 6.14 -21.37
N GLY A 295 1.78 5.24 -20.38
CA GLY A 295 2.48 5.52 -19.13
C GLY A 295 3.98 5.76 -19.33
N LEU A 296 4.64 5.00 -20.20
CA LEU A 296 6.06 5.18 -20.54
C LEU A 296 6.28 6.46 -21.35
N PHE A 297 5.42 6.76 -22.32
CA PHE A 297 5.49 8.01 -23.08
C PHE A 297 5.34 9.24 -22.18
N ALA A 298 4.36 9.23 -21.28
CA ALA A 298 4.17 10.30 -20.30
C ALA A 298 5.41 10.52 -19.43
N GLN A 299 6.02 9.44 -18.95
CA GLN A 299 7.26 9.53 -18.15
C GLN A 299 8.45 10.07 -18.99
N ALA A 300 8.57 9.66 -20.24
CA ALA A 300 9.60 10.15 -21.15
C ALA A 300 9.46 11.64 -21.42
N ASP A 301 8.24 12.11 -21.67
CA ASP A 301 7.94 13.54 -21.90
C ASP A 301 8.24 14.40 -20.68
N GLY A 302 8.03 13.86 -19.46
CA GLY A 302 8.33 14.55 -18.20
C GLY A 302 9.81 14.87 -18.01
N GLY A 303 10.71 14.06 -18.55
CA GLY A 303 12.15 14.27 -18.45
C GLY A 303 12.64 14.48 -17.00
N LEU A 304 13.59 15.40 -16.79
CA LEU A 304 14.18 15.66 -15.47
C LEU A 304 13.30 16.54 -14.57
N LEU A 305 12.70 17.60 -15.11
CA LEU A 305 11.99 18.65 -14.33
C LEU A 305 10.49 18.65 -14.55
N GLY A 306 9.96 17.79 -15.41
CA GLY A 306 8.55 17.73 -15.78
C GLY A 306 8.16 18.73 -16.87
N VAL A 307 7.02 18.46 -17.50
CA VAL A 307 6.41 19.40 -18.46
C VAL A 307 5.78 20.60 -17.75
N GLY A 308 5.67 20.56 -16.45
CA GLY A 308 5.01 21.57 -15.62
C GLY A 308 3.73 21.03 -14.99
N PHE A 309 3.48 21.45 -13.76
CA PHE A 309 2.32 21.02 -12.99
C PHE A 309 1.03 21.41 -13.74
N GLY A 310 0.13 20.46 -13.94
CA GLY A 310 -1.11 20.66 -14.68
C GLY A 310 -1.00 20.58 -16.21
N GLN A 311 0.18 20.35 -16.78
CA GLN A 311 0.39 20.30 -18.23
C GLN A 311 0.33 18.89 -18.83
N ALA A 312 0.22 17.85 -18.01
CA ALA A 312 0.11 16.48 -18.51
C ALA A 312 -1.12 16.28 -19.41
N LEU A 313 -0.95 15.53 -20.49
CA LEU A 313 -2.02 15.12 -21.38
C LEU A 313 -2.77 13.91 -20.79
N ILE A 314 -3.54 14.15 -19.74
CA ILE A 314 -4.22 13.10 -18.94
C ILE A 314 -5.09 12.20 -19.80
N ASN A 315 -5.77 12.75 -20.79
CA ASN A 315 -6.67 12.00 -21.67
C ASN A 315 -5.96 10.86 -22.44
N LEU A 316 -4.64 10.92 -22.54
CA LEU A 316 -3.83 9.89 -23.18
C LEU A 316 -3.32 8.84 -22.19
N ILE A 317 -3.43 9.10 -20.86
CA ILE A 317 -2.94 8.20 -19.82
C ILE A 317 -4.14 7.44 -19.23
N PRO A 318 -4.33 6.16 -19.57
CA PRO A 318 -5.46 5.38 -19.04
C PRO A 318 -5.35 5.21 -17.53
N VAL A 319 -6.48 5.26 -16.83
CA VAL A 319 -6.59 5.07 -15.38
C VAL A 319 -5.59 5.96 -14.61
N ALA A 320 -5.50 7.22 -15.04
CA ALA A 320 -4.51 8.21 -14.57
C ALA A 320 -4.63 8.47 -13.07
N GLU A 321 -5.86 8.41 -12.52
CA GLU A 321 -6.17 8.68 -11.12
C GLU A 321 -5.76 7.56 -10.16
N SER A 322 -5.55 6.32 -10.63
CA SER A 322 -5.23 5.18 -9.78
C SER A 322 -3.94 4.48 -10.21
N ASP A 323 -4.01 3.56 -11.17
CA ASP A 323 -2.91 2.67 -11.54
C ASP A 323 -1.75 3.40 -12.22
N SER A 324 -2.05 4.47 -12.97
CA SER A 324 -1.07 5.25 -13.73
C SER A 324 -0.71 6.59 -13.08
N ILE A 325 -1.17 6.86 -11.84
CA ILE A 325 -0.94 8.15 -11.18
C ILE A 325 0.56 8.49 -11.03
N TYR A 326 1.41 7.48 -10.85
CA TYR A 326 2.86 7.68 -10.81
C TYR A 326 3.39 8.21 -12.14
N ALA A 327 2.88 7.75 -13.29
CA ALA A 327 3.28 8.26 -14.60
C ALA A 327 2.84 9.71 -14.80
N VAL A 328 1.65 10.11 -14.30
CA VAL A 328 1.20 11.51 -14.29
C VAL A 328 2.14 12.38 -13.48
N ILE A 329 2.49 11.95 -12.26
CA ILE A 329 3.41 12.67 -11.38
C ILE A 329 4.78 12.84 -12.05
N VAL A 330 5.33 11.77 -12.67
CA VAL A 330 6.61 11.84 -13.39
C VAL A 330 6.50 12.81 -14.58
N ASN A 331 5.39 12.79 -15.31
CA ASN A 331 5.18 13.71 -16.43
C ASN A 331 5.17 15.17 -15.97
N GLU A 332 4.43 15.49 -14.90
CA GLU A 332 4.24 16.87 -14.45
C GLU A 332 5.43 17.47 -13.70
N VAL A 333 6.04 16.69 -12.78
CA VAL A 333 7.13 17.19 -11.91
C VAL A 333 8.49 16.54 -12.20
N GLY A 334 8.57 15.74 -13.23
CA GLY A 334 9.78 15.10 -13.73
C GLY A 334 10.36 14.04 -12.79
N LEU A 335 11.53 13.55 -13.19
CA LEU A 335 12.27 12.54 -12.42
C LEU A 335 12.64 13.04 -11.01
N VAL A 336 12.94 14.33 -10.85
CA VAL A 336 13.30 14.93 -9.55
C VAL A 336 12.13 14.83 -8.57
N GLY A 337 10.91 15.22 -9.00
CA GLY A 337 9.72 15.10 -8.17
C GLY A 337 9.33 13.66 -7.87
N ALA A 338 9.44 12.77 -8.87
CA ALA A 338 9.22 11.34 -8.72
C ALA A 338 10.17 10.69 -7.70
N ILE A 339 11.46 11.03 -7.74
CA ILE A 339 12.44 10.58 -6.74
C ILE A 339 12.07 11.13 -5.36
N GLY A 340 11.65 12.39 -5.23
CA GLY A 340 11.18 12.98 -3.99
C GLY A 340 10.02 12.20 -3.37
N LEU A 341 9.06 11.77 -4.20
CA LEU A 341 7.96 10.90 -3.78
C LEU A 341 8.46 9.54 -3.29
N LEU A 342 9.35 8.89 -4.05
CA LEU A 342 9.92 7.59 -3.66
C LEU A 342 10.76 7.67 -2.39
N VAL A 343 11.52 8.75 -2.20
CA VAL A 343 12.26 9.01 -0.96
C VAL A 343 11.31 9.16 0.22
N THR A 344 10.15 9.81 0.04
CA THR A 344 9.13 9.93 1.09
C THR A 344 8.59 8.55 1.51
N TYR A 345 8.31 7.66 0.55
CA TYR A 345 7.94 6.27 0.84
C TYR A 345 9.08 5.49 1.52
N LEU A 346 10.31 5.65 1.05
CA LEU A 346 11.47 5.01 1.65
C LEU A 346 11.64 5.44 3.12
N LEU A 347 11.48 6.71 3.42
CA LEU A 347 11.51 7.24 4.78
C LEU A 347 10.36 6.66 5.63
N PHE A 348 9.14 6.57 5.08
CA PHE A 348 8.01 5.95 5.77
C PHE A 348 8.31 4.49 6.14
N VAL A 349 8.76 3.69 5.17
CA VAL A 349 9.12 2.28 5.38
C VAL A 349 10.28 2.15 6.36
N ALA A 350 11.33 2.95 6.22
CA ALA A 350 12.49 2.96 7.14
C ALA A 350 12.07 3.29 8.57
N ARG A 351 11.12 4.24 8.77
CA ARG A 351 10.57 4.54 10.09
C ARG A 351 9.76 3.38 10.64
N GLY A 352 8.93 2.73 9.83
CA GLY A 352 8.18 1.53 10.22
C GLY A 352 9.10 0.36 10.59
N LEU A 353 10.16 0.10 9.84
CA LEU A 353 11.17 -0.92 10.18
C LEU A 353 11.96 -0.54 11.44
N LYS A 354 12.23 0.74 11.67
CA LYS A 354 12.82 1.21 12.94
C LYS A 354 11.88 0.93 14.12
N VAL A 355 10.58 1.08 13.96
CA VAL A 355 9.59 0.67 14.98
C VAL A 355 9.70 -0.82 15.27
N ALA A 356 9.83 -1.65 14.23
CA ALA A 356 10.00 -3.09 14.40
C ALA A 356 11.28 -3.46 15.18
N THR A 357 12.40 -2.77 14.93
CA THR A 357 13.65 -3.03 15.67
C THR A 357 13.59 -2.62 17.13
N LEU A 358 12.77 -1.62 17.47
CA LEU A 358 12.58 -1.13 18.84
C LEU A 358 11.48 -1.90 19.61
N ALA A 359 10.71 -2.75 18.92
CA ALA A 359 9.59 -3.47 19.53
C ALA A 359 10.06 -4.41 20.64
N ARG A 360 9.32 -4.41 21.76
CA ARG A 360 9.67 -5.13 22.99
C ARG A 360 9.35 -6.62 22.96
N ASP A 361 8.45 -7.03 22.08
CA ASP A 361 8.01 -8.42 21.94
C ASP A 361 8.02 -8.88 20.48
N SER A 362 8.08 -10.18 20.26
CA SER A 362 8.23 -10.79 18.93
C SER A 362 7.01 -10.56 18.04
N PHE A 363 5.79 -10.53 18.61
CA PHE A 363 4.58 -10.27 17.83
C PHE A 363 4.61 -8.83 17.28
N SER A 364 4.85 -7.83 18.14
CA SER A 364 4.98 -6.43 17.75
C SER A 364 6.07 -6.21 16.70
N LYS A 365 7.22 -6.89 16.87
CA LYS A 365 8.31 -6.85 15.89
C LYS A 365 7.88 -7.34 14.52
N LEU A 366 7.27 -8.53 14.46
CA LEU A 366 6.82 -9.13 13.20
C LEU A 366 5.65 -8.34 12.59
N LEU A 367 4.71 -7.87 13.42
CA LEU A 367 3.60 -7.04 12.96
C LEU A 367 4.10 -5.75 12.29
N ALA A 368 4.95 -4.98 12.96
CA ALA A 368 5.50 -3.75 12.40
C ALA A 368 6.35 -4.01 11.14
N THR A 369 7.13 -5.10 11.10
CA THR A 369 7.87 -5.52 9.91
C THR A 369 6.92 -5.80 8.75
N GLY A 370 5.88 -6.62 8.97
CA GLY A 370 4.94 -7.02 7.92
C GLY A 370 4.16 -5.83 7.36
N LEU A 371 3.66 -4.95 8.24
CA LEU A 371 2.94 -3.75 7.82
C LEU A 371 3.83 -2.79 7.01
N SER A 372 5.08 -2.59 7.44
CA SER A 372 6.04 -1.75 6.70
C SER A 372 6.42 -2.36 5.36
N PHE A 373 6.60 -3.69 5.32
CA PHE A 373 6.98 -4.40 4.11
C PHE A 373 5.85 -4.45 3.09
N ILE A 374 4.58 -4.54 3.53
CA ILE A 374 3.43 -4.43 2.61
C ILE A 374 3.43 -3.07 1.90
N VAL A 375 3.67 -1.98 2.61
CA VAL A 375 3.77 -0.66 1.96
C VAL A 375 4.93 -0.63 0.97
N ALA A 376 6.11 -1.14 1.35
CA ALA A 376 7.27 -1.21 0.46
C ALA A 376 6.97 -2.03 -0.81
N MET A 377 6.35 -3.20 -0.66
CA MET A 377 5.97 -4.05 -1.79
C MET A 377 4.88 -3.41 -2.66
N GLN A 378 3.92 -2.73 -2.06
CA GLN A 378 2.88 -2.03 -2.80
C GLN A 378 3.47 -0.93 -3.68
N VAL A 379 4.39 -0.12 -3.14
CA VAL A 379 5.12 0.90 -3.91
C VAL A 379 5.97 0.26 -5.00
N PHE A 380 6.72 -0.81 -4.69
CA PHE A 380 7.53 -1.53 -5.68
C PHE A 380 6.68 -2.09 -6.82
N VAL A 381 5.55 -2.71 -6.49
CA VAL A 381 4.67 -3.35 -7.49
C VAL A 381 4.04 -2.32 -8.43
N ILE A 382 3.57 -1.18 -7.90
CA ILE A 382 2.94 -0.16 -8.75
C ILE A 382 3.97 0.61 -9.58
N VAL A 383 5.03 1.09 -8.94
CA VAL A 383 6.08 1.84 -9.64
C VAL A 383 6.81 0.96 -10.63
N GLY A 384 7.19 -0.27 -10.21
CA GLY A 384 7.83 -1.25 -11.09
C GLY A 384 6.95 -1.64 -12.27
N GLY A 385 5.62 -1.74 -12.07
CA GLY A 385 4.66 -2.00 -13.16
C GLY A 385 4.59 -0.86 -14.18
N VAL A 386 4.45 0.38 -13.70
CA VAL A 386 4.31 1.57 -14.57
C VAL A 386 5.62 1.95 -15.26
N THR A 387 6.78 1.58 -14.67
CA THR A 387 8.11 1.76 -15.29
C THR A 387 8.59 0.57 -16.10
N ALA A 388 7.74 -0.43 -16.33
CA ALA A 388 8.06 -1.68 -17.05
C ALA A 388 9.24 -2.50 -16.44
N VAL A 389 9.53 -2.36 -15.15
CA VAL A 389 10.49 -3.24 -14.43
C VAL A 389 9.86 -4.61 -14.18
N ILE A 390 8.55 -4.65 -13.94
CA ILE A 390 7.73 -5.86 -13.80
C ILE A 390 6.44 -5.69 -14.63
N PRO A 391 5.68 -6.76 -14.92
CA PRO A 391 4.37 -6.62 -15.57
C PRO A 391 3.41 -5.73 -14.77
N LEU A 392 2.62 -4.89 -15.45
CA LEU A 392 1.65 -4.00 -14.83
C LEU A 392 0.56 -4.80 -14.09
N THR A 393 0.25 -4.42 -12.86
CA THR A 393 -0.53 -5.26 -11.93
C THR A 393 -1.87 -4.69 -11.49
N GLY A 394 -2.11 -3.38 -11.61
CA GLY A 394 -3.38 -2.74 -11.21
C GLY A 394 -3.56 -2.65 -9.69
N VAL A 395 -2.53 -2.25 -8.96
CA VAL A 395 -2.57 -1.98 -7.52
C VAL A 395 -2.48 -0.48 -7.28
N THR A 396 -3.15 0.04 -6.27
CA THR A 396 -3.14 1.48 -5.94
C THR A 396 -1.89 1.90 -5.18
N LEU A 397 -1.34 3.07 -5.48
CA LEU A 397 -0.20 3.66 -4.76
C LEU A 397 -0.66 4.16 -3.37
N PRO A 398 -0.11 3.65 -2.24
CA PRO A 398 -0.61 3.93 -0.90
C PRO A 398 -0.68 5.43 -0.59
N PHE A 399 -1.80 5.92 -0.05
CA PHE A 399 -2.09 7.32 0.27
C PHE A 399 -2.17 8.28 -0.93
N VAL A 400 -1.58 7.96 -2.09
CA VAL A 400 -1.47 8.85 -3.25
C VAL A 400 -2.54 8.56 -4.28
N ALA A 401 -2.71 7.30 -4.71
CA ALA A 401 -3.68 6.94 -5.74
C ALA A 401 -5.12 7.06 -5.25
N TYR A 402 -6.04 7.32 -6.19
CA TYR A 402 -7.46 7.21 -5.93
C TYR A 402 -7.84 5.78 -5.54
N GLY A 403 -8.54 5.66 -4.40
CA GLY A 403 -9.02 4.38 -3.91
C GLY A 403 -9.47 4.47 -2.46
N GLY A 404 -10.78 4.57 -2.24
CA GLY A 404 -11.36 4.78 -0.90
C GLY A 404 -10.94 3.71 0.10
N SER A 405 -11.08 2.43 -0.25
CA SER A 405 -10.70 1.31 0.62
C SER A 405 -9.20 1.30 0.93
N SER A 406 -8.37 1.63 -0.07
CA SER A 406 -6.92 1.68 0.09
C SER A 406 -6.51 2.76 1.09
N VAL A 407 -7.05 3.98 0.94
CA VAL A 407 -6.79 5.09 1.88
C VAL A 407 -7.19 4.70 3.29
N VAL A 408 -8.41 4.21 3.48
CA VAL A 408 -8.95 3.80 4.79
C VAL A 408 -8.05 2.75 5.45
N MET A 409 -7.72 1.68 4.73
CA MET A 409 -6.93 0.59 5.29
C MET A 409 -5.45 0.98 5.51
N ASN A 410 -4.90 1.89 4.72
CA ASN A 410 -3.57 2.44 4.95
C ASN A 410 -3.53 3.34 6.21
N PHE A 411 -4.61 4.06 6.54
CA PHE A 411 -4.71 4.76 7.82
C PHE A 411 -4.86 3.81 9.01
N VAL A 412 -5.58 2.69 8.87
CA VAL A 412 -5.63 1.63 9.90
C VAL A 412 -4.24 0.99 10.09
N LEU A 413 -3.53 0.71 8.99
CA LEU A 413 -2.15 0.23 9.02
C LEU A 413 -1.22 1.20 9.77
N LEU A 414 -1.30 2.48 9.45
CA LEU A 414 -0.55 3.55 10.14
C LEU A 414 -0.87 3.60 11.63
N ALA A 415 -2.15 3.46 12.02
CA ALA A 415 -2.56 3.40 13.42
C ALA A 415 -1.90 2.24 14.16
N LEU A 416 -1.86 1.05 13.55
CA LEU A 416 -1.19 -0.13 14.12
C LEU A 416 0.32 0.10 14.28
N LEU A 417 1.00 0.69 13.29
CA LEU A 417 2.42 1.05 13.39
C LEU A 417 2.67 2.05 14.54
N LEU A 418 1.81 3.05 14.70
CA LEU A 418 1.93 4.04 15.78
C LEU A 418 1.68 3.42 17.16
N LEU A 419 0.73 2.49 17.28
CA LEU A 419 0.48 1.73 18.52
C LEU A 419 1.70 0.89 18.94
N VAL A 420 2.31 0.19 18.00
CA VAL A 420 3.56 -0.56 18.25
C VAL A 420 4.68 0.40 18.65
N SER A 421 4.80 1.52 17.94
CA SER A 421 5.83 2.52 18.17
C SER A 421 5.72 3.17 19.54
N ASP A 422 4.51 3.52 19.98
CA ASP A 422 4.26 4.12 21.29
C ASP A 422 4.71 3.19 22.41
N ARG A 423 4.29 1.91 22.34
CA ARG A 423 4.68 0.92 23.32
C ARG A 423 6.18 0.66 23.33
N ALA A 424 6.81 0.61 22.16
CA ALA A 424 8.25 0.39 22.03
C ALA A 424 9.10 1.48 22.70
N ARG A 425 8.59 2.72 22.71
CA ARG A 425 9.30 3.91 23.22
C ARG A 425 8.87 4.39 24.60
N ARG A 426 7.85 3.79 25.20
CA ARG A 426 7.46 4.12 26.58
C ARG A 426 8.65 3.85 27.52
N PRO A 427 8.91 4.73 28.48
CA PRO A 427 9.85 4.41 29.56
C PRO A 427 9.45 3.10 30.27
N ALA A 428 10.44 2.38 30.79
CA ALA A 428 10.20 1.15 31.57
C ALA A 428 9.51 1.47 32.88
#